data_ba2eba1e24277ad36c95282e8ba98245
#
_entry.id   ba2eba1e24277ad36c95282e8ba98245
#
_cell.length_a   1.000
_cell.length_b   1.000
_cell.length_c   1.000
_cell.angle_alpha   90.00
_cell.angle_beta   90.00
_cell.angle_gamma   90.00
#
_symmetry.space_group_name_H-M   'P 1'
#
loop_
_entity.id
_entity.type
_entity.pdbx_description
1 polymer ?
#
loop_
_entity_poly.entity_id
_entity_poly.type
_entity_poly.pdbx_seq_one_letter_code
_entity_poly.pdbx_strand_id
1 'polypeptide(L)'
;MSSTPIKPLTLRIGTRGSRLARWQAEWVANRLRGCHPGLNVELVAIHTQGDRDRNSRLAAIGGTGLFTKEIQRAVLDGLVDIAVHSLKDLPTQGPDELVLAAVPGREDVADALIAPVHQTLQALPAGSQIGTSSLRRRAQLLHLRPDIQVATIRGNVETRLNQAHEGKLDAVILAWAGLHRLSLHRHVTQRLAPPDFLPAVGQGALGIECRVKDTTTRTLLLPLDDAPTHRAILAERTTLAELEGGCLIPMAAWARDIAVDIDGDQPGQLALDAAVFDPDGRAHVAATLTGPREDPRELGLRVARALRAGGAEPLLERTRQRTT
;
A
#
# COMPACT_ATOMS: atom_id res chain seq x y z
N MET A 1 -29.31 44.99 -7.47
CA MET A 1 -28.71 43.89 -8.18
C MET A 1 -28.59 42.72 -7.21
N SER A 2 -29.45 41.73 -7.31
CA SER A 2 -29.45 40.57 -6.43
C SER A 2 -28.32 39.64 -6.88
N SER A 3 -27.25 39.57 -6.11
CA SER A 3 -26.18 38.58 -6.33
C SER A 3 -26.74 37.20 -5.94
N THR A 4 -27.06 36.37 -6.92
CA THR A 4 -27.36 34.96 -6.69
C THR A 4 -26.14 34.37 -5.93
N PRO A 5 -26.32 33.77 -4.75
CA PRO A 5 -25.22 33.17 -4.04
C PRO A 5 -24.62 32.06 -4.91
N ILE A 6 -23.33 32.17 -5.26
CA ILE A 6 -22.60 31.12 -5.97
C ILE A 6 -22.61 29.92 -5.02
N LYS A 7 -23.28 28.83 -5.43
CA LYS A 7 -23.30 27.59 -4.65
C LYS A 7 -21.85 27.10 -4.50
N PRO A 8 -21.36 26.90 -3.28
CA PRO A 8 -20.00 26.43 -3.08
C PRO A 8 -19.77 25.12 -3.84
N LEU A 9 -18.63 25.01 -4.50
CA LEU A 9 -18.23 23.78 -5.16
C LEU A 9 -18.13 22.67 -4.11
N THR A 10 -18.84 21.57 -4.32
CA THR A 10 -18.83 20.41 -3.42
C THR A 10 -18.04 19.26 -4.07
N LEU A 11 -17.06 18.71 -3.35
CA LEU A 11 -16.30 17.53 -3.73
C LEU A 11 -16.67 16.38 -2.81
N ARG A 12 -17.09 15.25 -3.38
CA ARG A 12 -17.50 14.05 -2.63
C ARG A 12 -16.38 13.02 -2.65
N ILE A 13 -15.97 12.56 -1.47
CA ILE A 13 -14.91 11.57 -1.28
C ILE A 13 -15.54 10.22 -0.93
N GLY A 14 -15.36 9.22 -1.81
CA GLY A 14 -15.70 7.82 -1.53
C GLY A 14 -14.69 7.17 -0.62
N THR A 15 -15.14 6.51 0.45
CA THR A 15 -14.29 5.80 1.40
C THR A 15 -15.00 4.58 1.98
N ARG A 16 -14.21 3.61 2.47
CA ARG A 16 -14.75 2.47 3.23
C ARG A 16 -15.15 2.88 4.65
N GLY A 17 -15.99 2.05 5.28
CA GLY A 17 -16.45 2.28 6.65
C GLY A 17 -15.42 2.00 7.75
N SER A 18 -14.25 1.41 7.44
CA SER A 18 -13.24 1.10 8.47
C SER A 18 -12.62 2.37 9.05
N ARG A 19 -12.23 2.32 10.33
CA ARG A 19 -11.64 3.48 11.03
C ARG A 19 -10.42 4.05 10.29
N LEU A 20 -9.52 3.18 9.77
CA LEU A 20 -8.36 3.62 9.02
C LEU A 20 -8.76 4.30 7.69
N ALA A 21 -9.70 3.72 6.94
CA ALA A 21 -10.14 4.31 5.67
C ALA A 21 -10.81 5.69 5.89
N ARG A 22 -11.64 5.81 6.91
CA ARG A 22 -12.26 7.10 7.29
C ARG A 22 -11.21 8.13 7.68
N TRP A 23 -10.22 7.75 8.50
CA TRP A 23 -9.11 8.64 8.85
C TRP A 23 -8.38 9.16 7.59
N GLN A 24 -8.09 8.26 6.64
CA GLN A 24 -7.42 8.62 5.39
C GLN A 24 -8.24 9.60 4.55
N ALA A 25 -9.54 9.36 4.41
CA ALA A 25 -10.45 10.25 3.69
C ALA A 25 -10.59 11.62 4.38
N GLU A 26 -10.70 11.64 5.71
CA GLU A 26 -10.75 12.90 6.48
C GLU A 26 -9.45 13.68 6.37
N TRP A 27 -8.31 13.00 6.39
CA TRP A 27 -7.02 13.65 6.19
C TRP A 27 -6.95 14.32 4.80
N VAL A 28 -7.36 13.65 3.74
CA VAL A 28 -7.45 14.21 2.37
C VAL A 28 -8.43 15.38 2.34
N ALA A 29 -9.61 15.24 2.93
CA ALA A 29 -10.61 16.31 3.00
C ALA A 29 -10.07 17.57 3.68
N ASN A 30 -9.35 17.42 4.80
CA ASN A 30 -8.76 18.55 5.52
C ASN A 30 -7.65 19.23 4.70
N ARG A 31 -6.84 18.46 3.98
CA ARG A 31 -5.83 19.02 3.07
C ARG A 31 -6.49 19.81 1.93
N LEU A 32 -7.54 19.26 1.31
CA LEU A 32 -8.29 19.95 0.24
C LEU A 32 -8.91 21.26 0.71
N ARG A 33 -9.54 21.26 1.89
CA ARG A 33 -10.10 22.49 2.49
C ARG A 33 -9.02 23.53 2.77
N GLY A 34 -7.83 23.07 3.20
CA GLY A 34 -6.68 23.97 3.41
C GLY A 34 -6.12 24.58 2.14
N CYS A 35 -6.10 23.83 1.03
CA CYS A 35 -5.62 24.31 -0.27
C CYS A 35 -6.67 25.16 -1.02
N HIS A 36 -7.97 24.92 -0.80
CA HIS A 36 -9.07 25.53 -1.54
C HIS A 36 -10.11 26.15 -0.59
N PRO A 37 -9.89 27.39 -0.10
CA PRO A 37 -10.87 28.09 0.74
C PRO A 37 -12.24 28.16 0.06
N GLY A 38 -13.29 27.77 0.78
CA GLY A 38 -14.66 27.75 0.27
C GLY A 38 -15.07 26.44 -0.45
N LEU A 39 -14.16 25.48 -0.63
CA LEU A 39 -14.52 24.14 -1.12
C LEU A 39 -15.27 23.37 -0.02
N ASN A 40 -16.51 22.95 -0.33
CA ASN A 40 -17.22 21.99 0.50
C ASN A 40 -16.73 20.58 0.18
N VAL A 41 -16.36 19.81 1.20
CA VAL A 41 -15.89 18.41 1.04
C VAL A 41 -16.74 17.50 1.88
N GLU A 42 -17.38 16.53 1.23
CA GLU A 42 -18.26 15.54 1.85
C GLU A 42 -17.66 14.14 1.77
N LEU A 43 -17.75 13.37 2.86
CA LEU A 43 -17.35 11.98 2.89
C LEU A 43 -18.56 11.07 2.70
N VAL A 44 -18.45 10.16 1.74
CA VAL A 44 -19.49 9.19 1.40
C VAL A 44 -18.97 7.79 1.71
N ALA A 45 -19.58 7.12 2.68
CA ALA A 45 -19.22 5.75 3.03
C ALA A 45 -19.77 4.77 2.00
N ILE A 46 -18.89 4.01 1.36
CA ILE A 46 -19.22 2.96 0.40
C ILE A 46 -19.01 1.61 1.06
N HIS A 47 -20.04 0.78 1.08
CA HIS A 47 -19.96 -0.57 1.61
C HIS A 47 -19.37 -1.52 0.56
N THR A 48 -18.22 -2.11 0.87
CA THR A 48 -17.57 -3.08 -0.03
C THR A 48 -17.94 -4.52 0.33
N GLN A 49 -17.87 -5.43 -0.65
CA GLN A 49 -18.08 -6.86 -0.43
C GLN A 49 -17.08 -7.40 0.60
N GLY A 50 -15.83 -6.94 0.56
CA GLY A 50 -14.80 -7.31 1.54
C GLY A 50 -15.10 -6.86 2.97
N ASP A 51 -15.93 -5.83 3.18
CA ASP A 51 -16.39 -5.40 4.51
C ASP A 51 -17.55 -6.28 5.02
N ARG A 52 -18.36 -6.86 4.12
CA ARG A 52 -19.49 -7.74 4.44
C ARG A 52 -19.05 -9.17 4.70
N ASP A 53 -18.12 -9.69 3.90
CA ASP A 53 -17.67 -11.07 4.00
C ASP A 53 -16.36 -11.18 4.79
N ARG A 54 -16.49 -11.37 6.10
CA ARG A 54 -15.36 -11.55 7.03
C ARG A 54 -14.86 -13.00 7.10
N ASN A 55 -15.60 -13.96 6.56
CA ASN A 55 -15.36 -15.39 6.76
C ASN A 55 -14.74 -16.12 5.55
N SER A 56 -14.96 -15.68 4.32
CA SER A 56 -14.43 -16.35 3.11
C SER A 56 -12.94 -16.11 2.92
N ARG A 57 -12.21 -17.09 2.38
CA ARG A 57 -10.79 -16.91 2.02
C ARG A 57 -10.65 -15.82 0.95
N LEU A 58 -9.70 -14.88 1.11
CA LEU A 58 -9.41 -13.81 0.15
C LEU A 58 -9.21 -14.34 -1.28
N ALA A 59 -8.59 -15.53 -1.42
CA ALA A 59 -8.40 -16.21 -2.69
C ALA A 59 -9.71 -16.73 -3.31
N ALA A 60 -10.70 -17.10 -2.49
CA ALA A 60 -11.98 -17.64 -2.97
C ALA A 60 -12.94 -16.57 -3.51
N ILE A 61 -12.71 -15.27 -3.18
CA ILE A 61 -13.59 -14.17 -3.58
C ILE A 61 -13.01 -13.36 -4.77
N GLY A 62 -11.99 -13.87 -5.48
CA GLY A 62 -11.45 -13.21 -6.67
C GLY A 62 -10.36 -12.16 -6.41
N GLY A 63 -9.57 -12.35 -5.39
CA GLY A 63 -8.20 -11.84 -5.14
C GLY A 63 -7.94 -10.34 -5.24
N THR A 64 -7.92 -9.76 -6.39
CA THR A 64 -7.52 -8.36 -6.63
C THR A 64 -8.72 -7.41 -6.65
N GLY A 65 -8.60 -6.30 -5.90
CA GLY A 65 -9.61 -5.23 -5.94
C GLY A 65 -10.87 -5.48 -5.09
N LEU A 66 -10.88 -6.46 -4.18
CA LEU A 66 -12.03 -6.75 -3.30
C LEU A 66 -12.50 -5.54 -2.48
N PHE A 67 -11.62 -4.58 -2.24
CA PHE A 67 -11.88 -3.38 -1.44
C PHE A 67 -11.95 -2.09 -2.27
N THR A 68 -11.67 -2.16 -3.57
CA THR A 68 -11.58 -0.97 -4.43
C THR A 68 -12.67 -0.90 -5.48
N LYS A 69 -13.16 -2.06 -5.97
CA LYS A 69 -14.12 -2.12 -7.09
C LYS A 69 -15.39 -1.32 -6.86
N GLU A 70 -16.01 -1.44 -5.69
CA GLU A 70 -17.26 -0.73 -5.41
C GLU A 70 -17.03 0.78 -5.25
N ILE A 71 -15.87 1.20 -4.70
CA ILE A 71 -15.54 2.63 -4.61
C ILE A 71 -15.21 3.18 -5.99
N GLN A 72 -14.45 2.45 -6.81
CA GLN A 72 -14.17 2.83 -8.21
C GLN A 72 -15.46 2.93 -9.01
N ARG A 73 -16.39 1.97 -8.83
CA ARG A 73 -17.72 2.03 -9.46
C ARG A 73 -18.49 3.27 -9.03
N ALA A 74 -18.48 3.62 -7.75
CA ALA A 74 -19.13 4.84 -7.26
C ALA A 74 -18.53 6.13 -7.87
N VAL A 75 -17.22 6.15 -8.17
CA VAL A 75 -16.58 7.26 -8.91
C VAL A 75 -17.06 7.31 -10.35
N LEU A 76 -17.10 6.15 -11.04
CA LEU A 76 -17.56 6.04 -12.42
C LEU A 76 -19.02 6.45 -12.58
N ASP A 77 -19.88 6.03 -11.66
CA ASP A 77 -21.31 6.35 -11.65
C ASP A 77 -21.62 7.80 -11.21
N GLY A 78 -20.58 8.57 -10.82
CA GLY A 78 -20.74 9.96 -10.38
C GLY A 78 -21.39 10.11 -9.01
N LEU A 79 -21.47 9.05 -8.21
CA LEU A 79 -21.95 9.11 -6.82
C LEU A 79 -20.95 9.85 -5.93
N VAL A 80 -19.66 9.70 -6.22
CA VAL A 80 -18.56 10.42 -5.62
C VAL A 80 -17.62 10.97 -6.71
N ASP A 81 -16.80 11.93 -6.36
CA ASP A 81 -15.91 12.60 -7.32
C ASP A 81 -14.49 12.02 -7.26
N ILE A 82 -14.07 11.62 -6.07
CA ILE A 82 -12.77 10.97 -5.83
C ILE A 82 -12.90 9.75 -4.91
N ALA A 83 -11.94 8.83 -5.04
CA ALA A 83 -11.74 7.70 -4.14
C ALA A 83 -10.40 7.83 -3.43
N VAL A 84 -10.37 7.55 -2.12
CA VAL A 84 -9.13 7.53 -1.33
C VAL A 84 -8.81 6.10 -0.91
N HIS A 85 -7.60 5.65 -1.24
CA HIS A 85 -7.13 4.28 -0.99
C HIS A 85 -5.81 4.25 -0.21
N SER A 86 -5.63 3.22 0.62
CA SER A 86 -4.27 2.76 0.91
C SER A 86 -3.69 2.20 -0.38
N LEU A 87 -2.62 2.79 -0.90
CA LEU A 87 -2.19 2.53 -2.28
C LEU A 87 -1.75 1.08 -2.52
N LYS A 88 -1.24 0.41 -1.50
CA LYS A 88 -0.89 -1.02 -1.55
C LYS A 88 -2.06 -1.96 -1.82
N ASP A 89 -3.29 -1.51 -1.57
CA ASP A 89 -4.51 -2.28 -1.79
C ASP A 89 -5.13 -1.99 -3.17
N LEU A 90 -4.61 -0.97 -3.89
CA LEU A 90 -5.06 -0.58 -5.21
C LEU A 90 -4.37 -1.42 -6.29
N PRO A 91 -5.11 -2.17 -7.13
CA PRO A 91 -4.54 -2.94 -8.24
C PRO A 91 -3.67 -2.08 -9.16
N THR A 92 -2.66 -2.69 -9.79
CA THR A 92 -1.80 -2.00 -10.76
C THR A 92 -2.53 -1.68 -12.06
N GLN A 93 -3.55 -2.47 -12.38
CA GLN A 93 -4.47 -2.26 -13.50
C GLN A 93 -5.87 -1.97 -12.96
N GLY A 94 -6.55 -1.00 -13.53
CA GLY A 94 -7.90 -0.58 -13.16
C GLY A 94 -8.69 -0.15 -14.40
N PRO A 95 -9.92 0.37 -14.22
CA PRO A 95 -10.70 0.94 -15.32
C PRO A 95 -9.94 2.08 -16.01
N ASP A 96 -9.92 2.08 -17.34
CA ASP A 96 -9.24 3.10 -18.16
C ASP A 96 -9.86 4.52 -17.97
N GLU A 97 -11.09 4.58 -17.49
CA GLU A 97 -11.78 5.82 -17.20
C GLU A 97 -11.38 6.49 -15.89
N LEU A 98 -10.60 5.78 -15.05
CA LEU A 98 -10.04 6.29 -13.80
C LEU A 98 -8.54 6.55 -13.92
N VAL A 99 -8.08 7.53 -13.15
CA VAL A 99 -6.66 7.85 -13.03
C VAL A 99 -6.28 8.03 -11.57
N LEU A 100 -5.09 7.56 -11.21
CA LEU A 100 -4.42 7.93 -9.98
C LEU A 100 -3.97 9.40 -10.11
N ALA A 101 -4.81 10.31 -9.64
CA ALA A 101 -4.67 11.75 -9.90
C ALA A 101 -3.71 12.44 -8.92
N ALA A 102 -3.56 11.89 -7.71
CA ALA A 102 -2.60 12.40 -6.74
C ALA A 102 -2.11 11.30 -5.79
N VAL A 103 -0.85 11.39 -5.42
CA VAL A 103 -0.20 10.57 -4.40
C VAL A 103 0.44 11.52 -3.38
N PRO A 104 -0.20 11.78 -2.25
CA PRO A 104 0.38 12.63 -1.21
C PRO A 104 1.66 12.05 -0.61
N GLY A 105 2.41 12.92 0.09
CA GLY A 105 3.65 12.51 0.77
C GLY A 105 3.51 11.23 1.56
N ARG A 106 4.45 10.32 1.36
CA ARG A 106 4.44 8.95 1.87
C ARG A 106 4.73 8.90 3.36
N GLU A 107 3.94 8.16 4.10
CA GLU A 107 4.26 7.77 5.48
C GLU A 107 5.34 6.67 5.47
N ASP A 108 5.98 6.44 6.63
CA ASP A 108 6.98 5.41 6.83
C ASP A 108 6.54 4.03 6.25
N VAL A 109 7.41 3.48 5.44
CA VAL A 109 7.17 2.23 4.69
C VAL A 109 7.34 0.97 5.53
N ALA A 110 7.91 1.07 6.74
CA ALA A 110 8.23 -0.07 7.58
C ALA A 110 7.01 -0.92 7.91
N ASP A 111 7.25 -2.19 8.13
CA ASP A 111 6.34 -3.04 8.90
C ASP A 111 6.62 -2.89 10.40
N ALA A 112 5.66 -3.24 11.21
CA ALA A 112 5.72 -3.13 12.66
C ALA A 112 5.43 -4.48 13.29
N LEU A 113 6.37 -4.99 14.08
CA LEU A 113 6.17 -6.13 14.95
C LEU A 113 5.52 -5.66 16.26
N ILE A 114 4.51 -6.36 16.68
CA ILE A 114 3.88 -6.22 18.00
C ILE A 114 4.02 -7.58 18.69
N ALA A 115 5.00 -7.67 19.60
CA ALA A 115 5.34 -8.85 20.38
C ALA A 115 5.42 -8.46 21.87
N PRO A 116 4.31 -8.37 22.59
CA PRO A 116 4.24 -7.77 23.92
C PRO A 116 5.18 -8.40 24.94
N VAL A 117 5.44 -9.70 24.84
CA VAL A 117 6.30 -10.46 25.77
C VAL A 117 7.76 -10.40 25.36
N HIS A 118 8.07 -10.68 24.07
CA HIS A 118 9.44 -10.92 23.61
C HIS A 118 10.11 -9.70 22.96
N GLN A 119 9.36 -8.66 22.65
CA GLN A 119 9.77 -7.34 22.15
C GLN A 119 10.41 -7.33 20.74
N THR A 120 11.23 -8.31 20.36
CA THR A 120 11.93 -8.34 19.06
C THR A 120 11.69 -9.67 18.34
N LEU A 121 11.86 -9.66 17.01
CA LEU A 121 11.76 -10.86 16.16
C LEU A 121 12.82 -11.92 16.56
N GLN A 122 14.00 -11.46 16.91
CA GLN A 122 15.12 -12.34 17.31
C GLN A 122 14.88 -12.99 18.67
N ALA A 123 14.20 -12.28 19.59
CA ALA A 123 13.94 -12.79 20.95
C ALA A 123 12.75 -13.77 21.02
N LEU A 124 11.95 -13.88 19.95
CA LEU A 124 10.85 -14.84 19.89
C LEU A 124 11.40 -16.29 19.95
N PRO A 125 10.86 -17.15 20.83
CA PRO A 125 11.22 -18.57 20.88
C PRO A 125 10.99 -19.31 19.57
N ALA A 126 11.71 -20.40 19.34
CA ALA A 126 11.41 -21.32 18.24
C ALA A 126 9.97 -21.87 18.37
N GLY A 127 9.27 -21.97 17.25
CA GLY A 127 7.85 -22.37 17.23
C GLY A 127 6.86 -21.26 17.52
N SER A 128 7.30 -20.02 17.86
CA SER A 128 6.41 -18.88 18.09
C SER A 128 5.46 -18.64 16.92
N GLN A 129 4.21 -18.31 17.22
CA GLN A 129 3.17 -18.05 16.25
C GLN A 129 3.06 -16.55 15.95
N ILE A 130 3.38 -16.16 14.70
CA ILE A 130 3.29 -14.76 14.26
C ILE A 130 2.12 -14.59 13.30
N GLY A 131 1.21 -13.66 13.61
CA GLY A 131 0.02 -13.38 12.82
C GLY A 131 0.27 -12.45 11.64
N THR A 132 0.02 -12.93 10.42
CA THR A 132 -0.09 -12.10 9.20
C THR A 132 -0.85 -12.84 8.11
N SER A 133 -1.62 -12.10 7.29
CA SER A 133 -2.24 -12.63 6.05
C SER A 133 -1.47 -12.24 4.78
N SER A 134 -0.37 -11.51 4.92
CA SER A 134 0.44 -11.07 3.79
C SER A 134 1.44 -12.16 3.41
N LEU A 135 1.35 -12.67 2.17
CA LEU A 135 2.33 -13.63 1.64
C LEU A 135 3.75 -13.06 1.64
N ARG A 136 3.91 -11.78 1.33
CA ARG A 136 5.18 -11.07 1.39
C ARG A 136 5.80 -11.10 2.79
N ARG A 137 5.00 -10.77 3.82
CA ARG A 137 5.48 -10.80 5.22
C ARG A 137 5.79 -12.21 5.66
N ARG A 138 4.90 -13.16 5.36
CA ARG A 138 5.12 -14.58 5.64
C ARG A 138 6.45 -15.06 5.08
N ALA A 139 6.69 -14.81 3.79
CA ALA A 139 7.89 -15.27 3.11
C ALA A 139 9.17 -14.66 3.70
N GLN A 140 9.18 -13.35 3.96
CA GLN A 140 10.33 -12.69 4.59
C GLN A 140 10.56 -13.16 6.04
N LEU A 141 9.49 -13.35 6.82
CA LEU A 141 9.59 -13.90 8.17
C LEU A 141 10.22 -15.29 8.16
N LEU A 142 9.73 -16.19 7.32
CA LEU A 142 10.25 -17.57 7.23
C LEU A 142 11.66 -17.61 6.65
N HIS A 143 12.04 -16.63 5.83
CA HIS A 143 13.39 -16.49 5.35
C HIS A 143 14.37 -16.09 6.48
N LEU A 144 13.97 -15.15 7.33
CA LEU A 144 14.79 -14.67 8.46
C LEU A 144 14.75 -15.61 9.67
N ARG A 145 13.62 -16.28 9.90
CA ARG A 145 13.35 -17.14 11.06
C ARG A 145 12.56 -18.38 10.58
N PRO A 146 13.23 -19.38 10.00
CA PRO A 146 12.56 -20.60 9.50
C PRO A 146 11.98 -21.49 10.63
N ASP A 147 12.35 -21.20 11.86
CA ASP A 147 11.91 -21.90 13.08
C ASP A 147 10.60 -21.40 13.66
N ILE A 148 9.99 -20.32 13.11
CA ILE A 148 8.70 -19.80 13.58
C ILE A 148 7.53 -20.34 12.77
N GLN A 149 6.32 -20.16 13.29
CA GLN A 149 5.05 -20.47 12.63
C GLN A 149 4.31 -19.20 12.23
N VAL A 150 3.74 -19.16 11.03
CA VAL A 150 2.98 -18.01 10.56
C VAL A 150 1.49 -18.36 10.48
N ALA A 151 0.70 -17.71 11.34
CA ALA A 151 -0.75 -17.84 11.40
C ALA A 151 -1.44 -16.77 10.52
N THR A 152 -2.46 -17.19 9.76
CA THR A 152 -3.29 -16.24 8.99
C THR A 152 -4.26 -15.53 9.92
N ILE A 153 -4.24 -14.19 9.93
CA ILE A 153 -5.12 -13.35 10.74
C ILE A 153 -6.00 -12.45 9.88
N ARG A 154 -7.21 -12.14 10.36
CA ARG A 154 -8.17 -11.27 9.69
C ARG A 154 -8.68 -10.17 10.60
N GLY A 155 -9.41 -9.24 10.03
CA GLY A 155 -9.98 -8.10 10.72
C GLY A 155 -9.26 -6.79 10.41
N ASN A 156 -9.71 -5.72 11.03
CA ASN A 156 -9.08 -4.41 10.97
C ASN A 156 -7.79 -4.35 11.81
N VAL A 157 -7.14 -3.19 11.85
CA VAL A 157 -5.87 -3.00 12.57
C VAL A 157 -6.03 -3.35 14.05
N GLU A 158 -7.08 -2.86 14.71
CA GLU A 158 -7.33 -3.08 16.12
C GLU A 158 -7.61 -4.56 16.45
N THR A 159 -8.44 -5.22 15.63
CA THR A 159 -8.73 -6.66 15.80
C THR A 159 -7.46 -7.50 15.70
N ARG A 160 -6.57 -7.18 14.76
CA ARG A 160 -5.29 -7.90 14.61
C ARG A 160 -4.32 -7.59 15.75
N LEU A 161 -4.25 -6.34 16.19
CA LEU A 161 -3.44 -5.91 17.32
C LEU A 161 -3.81 -6.70 18.59
N ASN A 162 -5.11 -6.86 18.85
CA ASN A 162 -5.62 -7.55 20.01
C ASN A 162 -5.25 -9.04 20.03
N GLN A 163 -5.00 -9.71 18.90
CA GLN A 163 -4.55 -11.10 18.87
C GLN A 163 -3.24 -11.31 19.66
N ALA A 164 -2.30 -10.37 19.58
CA ALA A 164 -1.05 -10.42 20.34
C ALA A 164 -1.26 -10.00 21.82
N HIS A 165 -2.04 -8.96 22.07
CA HIS A 165 -2.30 -8.50 23.45
C HIS A 165 -3.10 -9.49 24.30
N GLU A 166 -4.00 -10.24 23.69
CA GLU A 166 -4.79 -11.29 24.35
C GLU A 166 -4.03 -12.62 24.46
N GLY A 167 -2.78 -12.70 24.01
CA GLY A 167 -1.97 -13.91 24.06
C GLY A 167 -2.44 -15.03 23.14
N LYS A 168 -3.31 -14.72 22.15
CA LYS A 168 -3.74 -15.69 21.13
C LYS A 168 -2.63 -16.02 20.13
N LEU A 169 -1.70 -15.08 19.95
CA LEU A 169 -0.51 -15.19 19.14
C LEU A 169 0.66 -14.54 19.89
N ASP A 170 1.87 -15.04 19.69
CA ASP A 170 3.09 -14.48 20.29
C ASP A 170 3.41 -13.10 19.75
N ALA A 171 3.08 -12.87 18.47
CA ALA A 171 3.26 -11.58 17.81
C ALA A 171 2.30 -11.41 16.63
N VAL A 172 2.15 -10.16 16.18
CA VAL A 172 1.51 -9.82 14.90
C VAL A 172 2.36 -8.82 14.12
N ILE A 173 2.26 -8.84 12.77
CA ILE A 173 2.92 -7.84 11.92
C ILE A 173 1.87 -7.02 11.18
N LEU A 174 1.96 -5.69 11.37
CA LEU A 174 1.11 -4.69 10.74
C LEU A 174 1.97 -3.66 10.00
N ALA A 175 1.38 -2.83 9.13
CA ALA A 175 2.09 -1.70 8.55
C ALA A 175 2.20 -0.57 9.55
N TRP A 176 3.39 -0.02 9.74
CA TRP A 176 3.63 1.14 10.61
C TRP A 176 2.67 2.29 10.30
N ALA A 177 2.54 2.67 9.02
CA ALA A 177 1.66 3.76 8.58
C ALA A 177 0.22 3.62 9.08
N GLY A 178 -0.33 2.39 9.11
CA GLY A 178 -1.67 2.14 9.63
C GLY A 178 -1.79 2.37 11.14
N LEU A 179 -0.79 1.93 11.90
CA LEU A 179 -0.73 2.12 13.35
C LEU A 179 -0.51 3.59 13.70
N HIS A 180 0.38 4.28 12.98
CA HIS A 180 0.66 5.71 13.19
C HIS A 180 -0.59 6.56 12.95
N ARG A 181 -1.29 6.37 11.83
CA ARG A 181 -2.54 7.08 11.50
C ARG A 181 -3.64 6.88 12.53
N LEU A 182 -3.68 5.73 13.17
CA LEU A 182 -4.65 5.43 14.23
C LEU A 182 -4.16 5.76 15.65
N SER A 183 -2.97 6.36 15.81
CA SER A 183 -2.32 6.64 17.09
C SER A 183 -2.07 5.38 17.93
N LEU A 184 -1.85 4.24 17.27
CA LEU A 184 -1.57 2.93 17.88
C LEU A 184 -0.08 2.54 17.83
N HIS A 185 0.79 3.42 17.33
CA HIS A 185 2.23 3.16 17.18
C HIS A 185 2.95 2.87 18.52
N ARG A 186 2.39 3.30 19.65
CA ARG A 186 2.89 2.98 21.00
C ARG A 186 2.91 1.48 21.33
N HIS A 187 2.16 0.66 20.60
CA HIS A 187 2.12 -0.79 20.76
C HIS A 187 3.21 -1.51 19.96
N VAL A 188 3.95 -0.79 19.13
CA VAL A 188 5.01 -1.37 18.31
C VAL A 188 6.21 -1.68 19.19
N THR A 189 6.67 -2.91 19.14
CA THR A 189 7.82 -3.38 19.89
C THR A 189 9.11 -3.35 19.05
N GLN A 190 8.96 -3.56 17.73
CA GLN A 190 10.09 -3.44 16.79
C GLN A 190 9.61 -2.93 15.43
N ARG A 191 10.37 -2.02 14.83
CA ARG A 191 10.21 -1.65 13.43
C ARG A 191 10.98 -2.62 12.56
N LEU A 192 10.31 -3.16 11.54
CA LEU A 192 10.90 -4.01 10.50
C LEU A 192 10.98 -3.16 9.23
N ALA A 193 12.16 -2.55 9.01
CA ALA A 193 12.37 -1.54 7.99
C ALA A 193 13.31 -2.04 6.87
N PRO A 194 13.26 -1.43 5.68
CA PRO A 194 14.29 -1.66 4.66
C PRO A 194 15.69 -1.26 5.18
N PRO A 195 16.75 -1.89 4.67
CA PRO A 195 16.75 -2.91 3.62
C PRO A 195 16.40 -4.32 4.10
N ASP A 196 16.44 -4.60 5.41
CA ASP A 196 16.34 -5.95 5.98
C ASP A 196 14.92 -6.55 5.84
N PHE A 197 13.90 -5.71 5.80
CA PHE A 197 12.51 -6.12 5.64
C PHE A 197 11.80 -5.19 4.65
N LEU A 198 11.71 -5.62 3.41
CA LEU A 198 11.17 -4.79 2.32
C LEU A 198 9.64 -4.67 2.40
N PRO A 199 9.09 -3.45 2.17
CA PRO A 199 7.66 -3.18 2.25
C PRO A 199 6.88 -3.76 1.06
N ALA A 200 5.56 -3.73 1.16
CA ALA A 200 4.69 -3.94 0.01
C ALA A 200 4.78 -2.73 -0.95
N VAL A 201 4.59 -2.99 -2.24
CA VAL A 201 4.41 -1.94 -3.26
C VAL A 201 3.37 -0.94 -2.79
N GLY A 202 3.72 0.33 -2.73
CA GLY A 202 2.83 1.40 -2.28
C GLY A 202 2.56 1.44 -0.77
N GLN A 203 3.25 0.66 0.07
CA GLN A 203 3.06 0.72 1.52
C GLN A 203 3.41 2.11 2.05
N GLY A 204 2.59 2.66 2.94
CA GLY A 204 2.74 4.00 3.49
C GLY A 204 2.07 5.10 2.66
N ALA A 205 1.87 4.91 1.36
CA ALA A 205 1.26 5.90 0.48
C ALA A 205 -0.28 5.82 0.47
N LEU A 206 -0.90 6.98 0.23
CA LEU A 206 -2.30 7.11 -0.17
C LEU A 206 -2.37 7.27 -1.69
N GLY A 207 -3.41 6.72 -2.31
CA GLY A 207 -3.74 6.98 -3.70
C GLY A 207 -5.10 7.66 -3.80
N ILE A 208 -5.17 8.71 -4.59
CA ILE A 208 -6.41 9.44 -4.85
C ILE A 208 -6.77 9.24 -6.32
N GLU A 209 -7.86 8.51 -6.57
CA GLU A 209 -8.39 8.29 -7.91
C GLU A 209 -9.55 9.23 -8.22
N CYS A 210 -9.63 9.65 -9.48
CA CYS A 210 -10.79 10.34 -10.03
C CYS A 210 -11.02 9.93 -11.49
N ARG A 211 -12.11 10.41 -12.11
CA ARG A 211 -12.35 10.19 -13.53
C ARG A 211 -11.31 10.93 -14.38
N VAL A 212 -10.78 10.26 -15.41
CA VAL A 212 -9.78 10.83 -16.35
C VAL A 212 -10.29 12.14 -16.97
N LYS A 213 -11.57 12.20 -17.34
CA LYS A 213 -12.20 13.36 -18.02
C LYS A 213 -12.58 14.50 -17.09
N ASP A 214 -12.50 14.31 -15.78
CA ASP A 214 -12.87 15.32 -14.78
C ASP A 214 -11.67 16.26 -14.50
N THR A 215 -11.46 17.20 -15.41
CA THR A 215 -10.35 18.15 -15.34
C THR A 215 -10.46 19.07 -14.11
N THR A 216 -11.67 19.43 -13.70
CA THR A 216 -11.90 20.25 -12.50
C THR A 216 -11.42 19.54 -11.24
N THR A 217 -11.86 18.30 -11.03
CA THR A 217 -11.42 17.49 -9.89
C THR A 217 -9.90 17.25 -9.94
N ARG A 218 -9.34 16.93 -11.11
CA ARG A 218 -7.89 16.74 -11.26
C ARG A 218 -7.10 17.99 -10.86
N THR A 219 -7.57 19.18 -11.27
CA THR A 219 -6.93 20.45 -10.90
C THR A 219 -6.97 20.70 -9.38
N LEU A 220 -8.09 20.37 -8.72
CA LEU A 220 -8.22 20.48 -7.28
C LEU A 220 -7.24 19.54 -6.53
N LEU A 221 -6.88 18.41 -7.13
CA LEU A 221 -6.00 17.42 -6.52
C LEU A 221 -4.50 17.72 -6.68
N LEU A 222 -4.11 18.57 -7.65
CA LEU A 222 -2.69 18.89 -7.92
C LEU A 222 -1.89 19.32 -6.67
N PRO A 223 -2.42 20.18 -5.76
CA PRO A 223 -1.66 20.58 -4.58
C PRO A 223 -1.42 19.45 -3.57
N LEU A 224 -2.10 18.32 -3.70
CA LEU A 224 -1.93 17.16 -2.84
C LEU A 224 -0.91 16.17 -3.40
N ASP A 225 -0.54 16.29 -4.67
CA ASP A 225 0.40 15.37 -5.30
C ASP A 225 1.83 15.68 -4.88
N ASP A 226 2.49 14.71 -4.27
CA ASP A 226 3.91 14.77 -3.92
C ASP A 226 4.73 14.10 -5.01
N ALA A 227 5.37 14.88 -5.84
CA ALA A 227 6.06 14.38 -7.02
C ALA A 227 7.17 13.34 -6.71
N PRO A 228 7.98 13.45 -5.63
CA PRO A 228 8.91 12.41 -5.22
C PRO A 228 8.21 11.09 -4.89
N THR A 229 7.16 11.15 -4.06
CA THR A 229 6.36 9.95 -3.71
C THR A 229 5.70 9.35 -4.94
N HIS A 230 5.10 10.17 -5.80
CA HIS A 230 4.40 9.68 -7.00
C HIS A 230 5.35 8.94 -7.94
N ARG A 231 6.56 9.48 -8.18
CA ARG A 231 7.60 8.81 -8.97
C ARG A 231 8.02 7.47 -8.35
N ALA A 232 8.29 7.46 -7.05
CA ALA A 232 8.65 6.22 -6.34
C ALA A 232 7.57 5.14 -6.49
N ILE A 233 6.31 5.53 -6.28
CA ILE A 233 5.15 4.64 -6.43
C ILE A 233 5.01 4.15 -7.88
N LEU A 234 5.26 5.01 -8.86
CA LEU A 234 5.17 4.63 -10.26
C LEU A 234 6.21 3.55 -10.62
N ALA A 235 7.45 3.68 -10.13
CA ALA A 235 8.49 2.67 -10.32
C ALA A 235 8.12 1.33 -9.67
N GLU A 236 7.69 1.35 -8.39
CA GLU A 236 7.26 0.16 -7.66
C GLU A 236 6.10 -0.56 -8.36
N ARG A 237 5.04 0.18 -8.74
CA ARG A 237 3.86 -0.37 -9.41
C ARG A 237 4.15 -0.91 -10.79
N THR A 238 5.07 -0.26 -11.54
CA THR A 238 5.52 -0.76 -12.83
C THR A 238 6.21 -2.11 -12.69
N THR A 239 7.10 -2.26 -11.69
CA THR A 239 7.75 -3.55 -11.42
C THR A 239 6.73 -4.65 -11.09
N LEU A 240 5.74 -4.33 -10.25
CA LEU A 240 4.69 -5.28 -9.87
C LEU A 240 3.81 -5.67 -11.07
N ALA A 241 3.43 -4.70 -11.90
CA ALA A 241 2.62 -4.94 -13.10
C ALA A 241 3.35 -5.82 -14.11
N GLU A 242 4.64 -5.55 -14.35
CA GLU A 242 5.47 -6.31 -15.30
C GLU A 242 5.68 -7.76 -14.87
N LEU A 243 5.74 -8.03 -13.56
CA LEU A 243 5.82 -9.39 -13.03
C LEU A 243 4.45 -10.10 -12.98
N GLU A 244 3.41 -9.49 -13.59
CA GLU A 244 2.02 -9.99 -13.54
C GLU A 244 1.54 -10.23 -12.10
N GLY A 245 2.09 -9.44 -11.20
CA GLY A 245 1.86 -9.56 -9.77
C GLY A 245 0.62 -8.79 -9.34
N GLY A 246 -0.30 -9.51 -8.71
CA GLY A 246 -1.35 -8.90 -7.89
C GLY A 246 -0.98 -8.91 -6.41
N CYS A 247 -1.95 -8.56 -5.54
CA CYS A 247 -1.77 -8.60 -4.07
C CYS A 247 -1.45 -9.99 -3.51
N LEU A 248 -1.47 -11.04 -4.33
CA LEU A 248 -1.32 -12.44 -3.95
C LEU A 248 0.09 -13.00 -4.19
N ILE A 249 1.05 -12.19 -4.66
CA ILE A 249 2.42 -12.66 -4.79
C ILE A 249 3.30 -12.16 -3.64
N PRO A 250 4.28 -12.96 -3.18
CA PRO A 250 5.23 -12.58 -2.14
C PRO A 250 6.32 -11.65 -2.70
N MET A 251 5.91 -10.50 -3.22
CA MET A 251 6.79 -9.46 -3.74
C MET A 251 6.87 -8.27 -2.80
N ALA A 252 8.07 -7.73 -2.67
CA ALA A 252 8.38 -6.50 -1.98
C ALA A 252 9.02 -5.50 -2.93
N ALA A 253 8.78 -4.20 -2.74
CA ALA A 253 9.49 -3.15 -3.47
C ALA A 253 9.51 -1.85 -2.66
N TRP A 254 10.62 -1.12 -2.78
CA TRP A 254 10.83 0.18 -2.15
C TRP A 254 11.64 1.10 -3.04
N ALA A 255 10.97 2.10 -3.60
CA ALA A 255 11.62 3.16 -4.36
C ALA A 255 11.76 4.43 -3.51
N ARG A 256 12.85 5.17 -3.76
CA ARG A 256 13.16 6.43 -3.07
C ARG A 256 14.08 7.29 -3.91
N ASP A 257 13.91 8.61 -3.80
CA ASP A 257 14.92 9.54 -4.30
C ASP A 257 16.21 9.35 -3.51
N ILE A 258 17.35 9.30 -4.21
CA ILE A 258 18.67 9.37 -3.61
C ILE A 258 19.20 10.79 -3.72
N ALA A 259 19.83 11.25 -2.63
CA ALA A 259 20.43 12.57 -2.61
C ALA A 259 21.42 12.72 -3.77
N VAL A 260 21.33 13.82 -4.46
CA VAL A 260 22.33 14.26 -5.44
C VAL A 260 23.53 14.78 -4.65
N ASP A 261 24.75 14.57 -5.14
CA ASP A 261 25.95 15.20 -4.58
C ASP A 261 25.75 16.72 -4.51
N ILE A 262 26.32 17.32 -3.48
CA ILE A 262 26.16 18.74 -3.09
C ILE A 262 26.49 19.71 -4.24
N ASP A 263 27.25 19.28 -5.24
CA ASP A 263 27.70 20.09 -6.38
C ASP A 263 26.66 20.19 -7.53
N GLY A 264 25.52 19.50 -7.45
CA GLY A 264 24.32 19.78 -8.27
C GLY A 264 24.40 19.41 -9.77
N ASP A 265 25.50 18.88 -10.27
CA ASP A 265 25.72 18.60 -11.69
C ASP A 265 25.12 17.27 -12.20
N GLN A 266 24.67 16.40 -11.29
CA GLN A 266 24.06 15.11 -11.66
C GLN A 266 22.52 15.20 -11.59
N PRO A 267 21.80 14.71 -12.59
CA PRO A 267 20.35 14.63 -12.53
C PRO A 267 19.95 13.75 -11.33
N GLY A 268 18.89 14.18 -10.63
CA GLY A 268 18.39 13.42 -9.47
C GLY A 268 18.13 11.96 -9.82
N GLN A 269 18.49 11.07 -8.91
CA GLN A 269 18.40 9.62 -9.10
C GLN A 269 17.28 9.04 -8.25
N LEU A 270 16.64 8.02 -8.77
CA LEU A 270 15.69 7.16 -8.06
C LEU A 270 16.35 5.80 -7.85
N ALA A 271 16.36 5.30 -6.62
CA ALA A 271 16.74 3.93 -6.32
C ALA A 271 15.48 3.07 -6.13
N LEU A 272 15.54 1.82 -6.59
CA LEU A 272 14.47 0.84 -6.40
C LEU A 272 15.07 -0.50 -5.96
N ASP A 273 14.74 -0.90 -4.74
CA ASP A 273 15.00 -2.24 -4.21
C ASP A 273 13.73 -3.07 -4.37
N ALA A 274 13.85 -4.26 -4.93
CA ALA A 274 12.73 -5.19 -5.05
C ALA A 274 13.17 -6.64 -4.85
N ALA A 275 12.27 -7.45 -4.33
CA ALA A 275 12.50 -8.88 -4.15
C ALA A 275 11.22 -9.70 -4.35
N VAL A 276 11.39 -10.89 -4.95
CA VAL A 276 10.37 -11.93 -5.06
C VAL A 276 10.82 -13.10 -4.19
N PHE A 277 9.94 -13.60 -3.33
CA PHE A 277 10.23 -14.67 -2.38
C PHE A 277 9.50 -15.96 -2.75
N ASP A 278 10.09 -17.08 -2.39
CA ASP A 278 9.36 -18.34 -2.26
C ASP A 278 8.30 -18.21 -1.15
N PRO A 279 7.06 -18.69 -1.33
CA PRO A 279 6.00 -18.57 -0.31
C PRO A 279 6.37 -19.14 1.07
N ASP A 280 7.31 -20.08 1.13
CA ASP A 280 7.81 -20.68 2.38
C ASP A 280 9.15 -20.06 2.84
N GLY A 281 9.61 -18.98 2.21
CA GLY A 281 10.83 -18.28 2.58
C GLY A 281 12.15 -18.99 2.25
N ARG A 282 12.11 -20.12 1.54
CA ARG A 282 13.30 -20.96 1.27
C ARG A 282 14.27 -20.31 0.28
N ALA A 283 13.77 -19.47 -0.59
CA ALA A 283 14.54 -18.76 -1.59
C ALA A 283 13.96 -17.39 -1.86
N HIS A 284 14.78 -16.49 -2.37
CA HIS A 284 14.34 -15.21 -2.91
C HIS A 284 15.27 -14.77 -4.03
N VAL A 285 14.74 -13.91 -4.89
CA VAL A 285 15.49 -13.18 -5.91
C VAL A 285 15.31 -11.70 -5.65
N ALA A 286 16.41 -10.96 -5.54
CA ALA A 286 16.40 -9.54 -5.28
C ALA A 286 17.16 -8.78 -6.37
N ALA A 287 16.76 -7.54 -6.60
CA ALA A 287 17.41 -6.60 -7.50
C ALA A 287 17.36 -5.20 -6.90
N THR A 288 18.50 -4.49 -6.96
CA THR A 288 18.62 -3.08 -6.61
C THR A 288 19.20 -2.34 -7.80
N LEU A 289 18.43 -1.40 -8.35
CA LEU A 289 18.89 -0.57 -9.46
C LEU A 289 18.62 0.91 -9.16
N THR A 290 19.39 1.76 -9.83
CA THR A 290 19.18 3.21 -9.87
C THR A 290 18.91 3.67 -11.29
N GLY A 291 18.26 4.80 -11.42
CA GLY A 291 17.97 5.42 -12.71
C GLY A 291 17.52 6.88 -12.55
N PRO A 292 17.42 7.62 -13.67
CA PRO A 292 16.93 8.99 -13.65
C PRO A 292 15.55 9.07 -12.98
N ARG A 293 15.35 10.01 -12.07
CA ARG A 293 14.05 10.20 -11.38
C ARG A 293 12.93 10.64 -12.34
N GLU A 294 13.30 11.16 -13.50
CA GLU A 294 12.40 11.58 -14.58
C GLU A 294 11.78 10.39 -15.32
N ASP A 295 12.41 9.20 -15.23
CA ASP A 295 11.95 7.98 -15.92
C ASP A 295 11.70 6.80 -14.96
N PRO A 296 10.78 6.96 -14.00
CA PRO A 296 10.50 5.93 -12.99
C PRO A 296 9.92 4.64 -13.59
N ARG A 297 9.23 4.74 -14.74
CA ARG A 297 8.67 3.55 -15.42
C ARG A 297 9.79 2.67 -15.98
N GLU A 298 10.77 3.24 -16.68
CA GLU A 298 11.89 2.47 -17.22
C GLU A 298 12.71 1.83 -16.08
N LEU A 299 12.92 2.53 -14.97
CA LEU A 299 13.55 1.93 -13.80
C LEU A 299 12.75 0.71 -13.32
N GLY A 300 11.43 0.82 -13.20
CA GLY A 300 10.56 -0.30 -12.82
C GLY A 300 10.64 -1.49 -13.77
N LEU A 301 10.64 -1.24 -15.09
CA LEU A 301 10.80 -2.28 -16.13
C LEU A 301 12.16 -2.96 -16.03
N ARG A 302 13.23 -2.19 -15.84
CA ARG A 302 14.60 -2.73 -15.70
C ARG A 302 14.74 -3.63 -14.47
N VAL A 303 14.15 -3.23 -13.34
CA VAL A 303 14.14 -4.04 -12.11
C VAL A 303 13.35 -5.33 -12.33
N ALA A 304 12.20 -5.29 -12.98
CA ALA A 304 11.42 -6.48 -13.30
C ALA A 304 12.19 -7.45 -14.20
N ARG A 305 12.87 -6.94 -15.24
CA ARG A 305 13.75 -7.75 -16.11
C ARG A 305 14.90 -8.39 -15.30
N ALA A 306 15.54 -7.62 -14.41
CA ALA A 306 16.61 -8.13 -13.55
C ALA A 306 16.12 -9.25 -12.61
N LEU A 307 14.94 -9.10 -12.01
CA LEU A 307 14.33 -10.14 -11.19
C LEU A 307 14.03 -11.41 -12.00
N ARG A 308 13.47 -11.29 -13.22
CA ARG A 308 13.24 -12.45 -14.12
C ARG A 308 14.54 -13.13 -14.50
N ALA A 309 15.56 -12.36 -14.90
CA ALA A 309 16.89 -12.89 -15.22
C ALA A 309 17.55 -13.59 -14.03
N GLY A 310 17.28 -13.11 -12.81
CA GLY A 310 17.73 -13.72 -11.55
C GLY A 310 16.95 -14.97 -11.14
N GLY A 311 15.92 -15.40 -11.91
CA GLY A 311 15.15 -16.62 -11.62
C GLY A 311 13.88 -16.41 -10.80
N ALA A 312 13.24 -15.25 -10.88
CA ALA A 312 11.99 -14.98 -10.15
C ALA A 312 10.80 -15.81 -10.67
N GLU A 313 10.77 -16.19 -11.98
CA GLU A 313 9.59 -16.84 -12.58
C GLU A 313 9.18 -18.15 -11.87
N PRO A 314 10.10 -19.10 -11.55
CA PRO A 314 9.73 -20.31 -10.80
C PRO A 314 9.11 -20.01 -9.42
N LEU A 315 9.51 -18.89 -8.76
CA LEU A 315 8.94 -18.51 -7.46
C LEU A 315 7.51 -17.96 -7.63
N LEU A 316 7.27 -17.21 -8.70
CA LEU A 316 5.96 -16.70 -9.05
C LEU A 316 4.99 -17.81 -9.43
N GLU A 317 5.43 -18.80 -10.22
CA GLU A 317 4.64 -19.97 -10.62
C GLU A 317 4.20 -20.80 -9.41
N ARG A 318 5.10 -21.09 -8.47
CA ARG A 318 4.76 -21.78 -7.22
C ARG A 318 3.68 -21.06 -6.42
N THR A 319 3.70 -19.74 -6.45
CA THR A 319 2.70 -18.92 -5.77
C THR A 319 1.34 -19.03 -6.47
N ARG A 320 1.30 -18.95 -7.81
CA ARG A 320 0.08 -19.08 -8.62
C ARG A 320 -0.59 -20.44 -8.38
N GLN A 321 0.19 -21.53 -8.36
CA GLN A 321 -0.31 -22.89 -8.11
C GLN A 321 -0.93 -23.10 -6.73
N ARG A 322 -0.50 -22.34 -5.70
CA ARG A 322 -1.07 -22.41 -4.34
C ARG A 322 -2.33 -21.57 -4.16
N THR A 323 -2.60 -20.68 -5.08
CA THR A 323 -3.73 -19.75 -5.00
C THR A 323 -4.93 -20.21 -5.85
N THR A 324 -4.72 -21.16 -6.74
CA THR A 324 -5.76 -21.92 -7.46
C THR A 324 -6.24 -23.11 -6.62
#